data_aacf475359b9842a60d29fb402de5f5d
#
_entry.id   aacf475359b9842a60d29fb402de5f5d
#
_cell.length_a   1.000
_cell.length_b   1.000
_cell.length_c   1.000
_cell.angle_alpha   90.00
_cell.angle_beta   90.00
_cell.angle_gamma   90.00
#
_symmetry.space_group_name_H-M   'P 1'
#
loop_
_entity.id
_entity.type
_entity.pdbx_description
1 polymer ?
#
loop_
_entity_poly.entity_id
_entity_poly.type
_entity_poly.pdbx_seq_one_letter_code
_entity_poly.pdbx_strand_id
1 'polypeptide(L)'
;MKKIISLLLVFILIFTTFAFQISAEDDITDYPIIIVPGYSGSAMKYVDEEGNEEHIWGFTLDMVLNLLKNTLSNIGQEKPEYTIVQDAVGTDFTEWFRKMMMLPDGTSLYPLQNYYTTPEEGRSSYIMELHPDGQYRHEVEIQDKLAEYVGYDNIFNFSDDFRYGAEYCATQLDKYIQEVKAYTGKDKVNIYSLSHGGQITATYLALYGYKQDVDNAVMAIPAIGGAGIAYDILTANVGFREEILLTFLQHGFMWEDDYDWLLKSEALGFVDDLFNDTLVPQAHRFLLYWGSLWDFMPTALYEEAKAQLLDPVTCAGLIKNSDRFHYEILPSMSEKLQECQEKYGMNLTIVAGADIPVITGMAESSDAIITLNASTGATCAPYGERFADGYVQVNDCDGKNKVSPNMAYDLSTAYLPDDTWVISGLYHGMVYKDDFTREIIINGVLNDKYENVYSSPDYPQFHYTSNPSDAVHAAFDKSVEGFLTAEDTKLVIKNVCKEDKMKILAVDFDGCDLKVNLKGTPILNVEESIELELIGNIPEAGRKLITATVTYMSVGSVTPLGQRTFSYTVYNGNDIEYNGGYEKADMPAGAESILEKITNPTVKALAEYIKILIDIVTYWTKTVVSI
;
A
#
# COMPACT_ATOMS: atom_id res chain seq x y z
N MET A 1 61.18 5.15 -34.43
CA MET A 1 60.02 5.29 -35.31
C MET A 1 58.95 4.19 -35.11
N LYS A 2 59.25 2.90 -35.33
CA LYS A 2 58.21 1.83 -35.20
C LYS A 2 57.53 1.79 -33.83
N LYS A 3 58.24 1.98 -32.71
CA LYS A 3 57.63 1.99 -31.35
C LYS A 3 56.74 3.21 -31.07
N ILE A 4 57.06 4.37 -31.69
CA ILE A 4 56.28 5.60 -31.56
C ILE A 4 54.99 5.47 -32.37
N ILE A 5 55.06 4.88 -33.55
CA ILE A 5 53.87 4.59 -34.40
C ILE A 5 52.94 3.56 -33.73
N SER A 6 53.49 2.53 -33.09
CA SER A 6 52.68 1.55 -32.33
C SER A 6 52.01 2.22 -31.11
N LEU A 7 52.68 3.13 -30.40
CA LEU A 7 52.11 3.85 -29.27
C LEU A 7 51.02 4.83 -29.72
N LEU A 8 51.21 5.51 -30.86
CA LEU A 8 50.18 6.37 -31.45
C LEU A 8 48.95 5.58 -31.94
N LEU A 9 49.16 4.41 -32.53
CA LEU A 9 48.06 3.53 -32.94
C LEU A 9 47.29 2.97 -31.75
N VAL A 10 47.95 2.64 -30.65
CA VAL A 10 47.29 2.23 -29.39
C VAL A 10 46.52 3.40 -28.77
N PHE A 11 47.10 4.61 -28.79
CA PHE A 11 46.39 5.81 -28.33
C PHE A 11 45.16 6.15 -29.20
N ILE A 12 45.30 6.03 -30.52
CA ILE A 12 44.17 6.24 -31.44
C ILE A 12 43.12 5.15 -31.25
N LEU A 13 43.52 3.89 -31.03
CA LEU A 13 42.55 2.81 -30.73
C LEU A 13 41.84 3.02 -29.38
N ILE A 14 42.54 3.49 -28.35
CA ILE A 14 41.94 3.83 -27.07
C ILE A 14 40.99 5.01 -27.20
N PHE A 15 41.39 6.05 -27.92
CA PHE A 15 40.51 7.21 -28.18
C PHE A 15 39.34 6.88 -29.11
N THR A 16 39.50 5.97 -30.07
CA THR A 16 38.36 5.52 -30.90
C THR A 16 37.44 4.58 -30.16
N THR A 17 37.92 3.76 -29.20
CA THR A 17 37.07 3.00 -28.32
C THR A 17 36.37 3.86 -27.27
N PHE A 18 36.95 4.96 -26.83
CA PHE A 18 36.26 5.96 -26.00
C PHE A 18 35.35 6.90 -26.80
N ALA A 19 35.54 7.08 -28.09
CA ALA A 19 34.68 7.89 -28.96
C ALA A 19 33.50 7.11 -29.56
N PHE A 20 33.42 5.79 -29.37
CA PHE A 20 32.27 4.95 -29.73
C PHE A 20 31.45 4.48 -28.53
N GLN A 21 31.68 5.04 -27.34
CA GLN A 21 30.61 5.23 -26.34
C GLN A 21 30.00 6.64 -26.54
N ILE A 22 29.56 6.94 -27.72
CA ILE A 22 28.32 7.69 -27.87
C ILE A 22 27.31 6.61 -27.55
N SER A 23 26.91 6.50 -26.27
CA SER A 23 25.57 6.08 -25.95
C SER A 23 24.68 6.81 -26.95
N ALA A 24 23.82 6.12 -27.68
CA ALA A 24 22.58 6.74 -28.07
C ALA A 24 22.17 7.52 -26.81
N GLU A 25 22.07 8.84 -26.84
CA GLU A 25 21.29 9.56 -25.89
C GLU A 25 19.94 8.89 -26.00
N ASP A 26 19.63 8.03 -25.05
CA ASP A 26 18.27 7.56 -24.86
C ASP A 26 17.50 8.87 -24.76
N ASP A 27 16.43 9.03 -25.55
CA ASP A 27 15.59 10.23 -25.59
C ASP A 27 14.81 10.33 -24.27
N ILE A 28 15.56 10.53 -23.15
CA ILE A 28 14.99 10.72 -21.81
C ILE A 28 14.13 11.97 -21.86
N THR A 29 12.95 11.85 -21.31
CA THR A 29 11.97 12.93 -21.30
C THR A 29 12.53 14.24 -20.74
N ASP A 30 12.22 15.33 -21.42
CA ASP A 30 12.56 16.70 -21.04
C ASP A 30 11.46 17.35 -20.15
N TYR A 31 10.37 16.60 -19.90
CA TYR A 31 9.21 17.09 -19.15
C TYR A 31 9.39 16.95 -17.64
N PRO A 32 8.89 17.91 -16.84
CA PRO A 32 8.90 17.82 -15.39
C PRO A 32 8.01 16.66 -14.93
N ILE A 33 8.44 16.02 -13.84
CA ILE A 33 7.72 14.88 -13.25
C ILE A 33 6.92 15.38 -12.05
N ILE A 34 5.62 15.07 -12.03
CA ILE A 34 4.75 15.32 -10.88
C ILE A 34 4.53 14.01 -10.13
N ILE A 35 4.79 14.02 -8.83
CA ILE A 35 4.53 12.91 -7.92
C ILE A 35 3.18 13.14 -7.26
N VAL A 36 2.25 12.21 -7.45
CA VAL A 36 0.92 12.22 -6.83
C VAL A 36 0.88 11.13 -5.76
N PRO A 37 0.79 11.52 -4.49
CA PRO A 37 0.99 10.60 -3.36
C PRO A 37 -0.16 9.62 -3.17
N GLY A 38 0.08 8.57 -2.39
CA GLY A 38 -0.94 7.69 -1.85
C GLY A 38 -1.86 8.37 -0.85
N TYR A 39 -2.85 7.62 -0.33
CA TYR A 39 -3.83 8.13 0.62
C TYR A 39 -3.14 8.69 1.87
N SER A 40 -3.55 9.88 2.30
CA SER A 40 -2.98 10.56 3.47
C SER A 40 -1.50 11.00 3.35
N GLY A 41 -0.87 10.91 2.18
CA GLY A 41 0.52 11.29 1.96
C GLY A 41 0.78 12.80 2.09
N SER A 42 -0.24 13.64 1.91
CA SER A 42 -0.09 15.10 2.00
C SER A 42 -0.19 15.61 3.43
N ALA A 43 0.83 16.29 3.92
CA ALA A 43 0.80 16.94 5.23
C ALA A 43 -0.06 18.20 5.22
N MET A 44 -0.80 18.42 6.33
CA MET A 44 -1.74 19.53 6.46
C MET A 44 -1.51 20.35 7.72
N LYS A 45 -1.83 21.64 7.63
CA LYS A 45 -1.79 22.59 8.73
C LYS A 45 -3.08 23.40 8.82
N TYR A 46 -3.38 23.86 10.01
CA TYR A 46 -4.39 24.88 10.26
C TYR A 46 -3.69 26.23 10.48
N VAL A 47 -4.23 27.28 9.89
CA VAL A 47 -3.73 28.65 10.09
C VAL A 47 -4.86 29.44 10.73
N ASP A 48 -4.61 29.97 11.94
CA ASP A 48 -5.60 30.78 12.64
C ASP A 48 -5.73 32.21 12.08
N GLU A 49 -6.65 33.01 12.64
CA GLU A 49 -6.89 34.40 12.21
C GLU A 49 -5.68 35.32 12.48
N GLU A 50 -4.82 34.98 13.43
CA GLU A 50 -3.59 35.69 13.77
C GLU A 50 -2.40 35.23 12.91
N GLY A 51 -2.55 34.19 12.08
CA GLY A 51 -1.52 33.66 11.21
C GLY A 51 -0.59 32.64 11.90
N ASN A 52 -0.98 32.13 13.08
CA ASN A 52 -0.24 31.06 13.70
C ASN A 52 -0.55 29.74 13.01
N GLU A 53 0.49 28.94 12.73
CA GLU A 53 0.37 27.64 12.09
C GLU A 53 0.34 26.52 13.14
N GLU A 54 -0.58 25.59 12.97
CA GLU A 54 -0.66 24.35 13.74
C GLU A 54 -0.62 23.17 12.77
N HIS A 55 0.36 22.28 12.95
CA HIS A 55 0.44 21.06 12.20
C HIS A 55 -0.72 20.13 12.58
N ILE A 56 -1.47 19.63 11.59
CA ILE A 56 -2.68 18.84 11.83
C ILE A 56 -2.53 17.39 11.41
N TRP A 57 -1.89 17.14 10.27
CA TRP A 57 -1.74 15.80 9.76
C TRP A 57 -0.27 15.46 9.49
N GLY A 58 0.12 14.26 9.95
CA GLY A 58 1.48 13.79 10.08
C GLY A 58 1.89 13.76 11.55
N PHE A 59 2.65 12.75 11.97
CA PHE A 59 3.06 12.62 13.37
C PHE A 59 4.23 13.54 13.69
N THR A 60 4.15 14.23 14.83
CA THR A 60 5.19 15.11 15.32
C THR A 60 5.67 14.70 16.70
N LEU A 61 6.88 15.13 17.08
CA LEU A 61 7.41 14.91 18.43
C LEU A 61 6.48 15.50 19.51
N ASP A 62 5.83 16.62 19.23
CA ASP A 62 4.90 17.27 20.16
C ASP A 62 3.67 16.41 20.44
N MET A 63 3.16 15.68 19.44
CA MET A 63 2.07 14.72 19.62
C MET A 63 2.48 13.59 20.58
N VAL A 64 3.68 13.05 20.43
CA VAL A 64 4.23 12.04 21.32
C VAL A 64 4.40 12.58 22.75
N LEU A 65 4.92 13.79 22.90
CA LEU A 65 5.09 14.44 24.20
C LEU A 65 3.75 14.73 24.88
N ASN A 66 2.71 15.08 24.13
CA ASN A 66 1.36 15.27 24.65
C ASN A 66 0.75 13.95 25.11
N LEU A 67 0.87 12.88 24.33
CA LEU A 67 0.44 11.54 24.72
C LEU A 67 1.12 11.11 26.04
N LEU A 68 2.43 11.28 26.15
CA LEU A 68 3.19 11.01 27.37
C LEU A 68 2.64 11.81 28.55
N LYS A 69 2.43 13.11 28.37
CA LYS A 69 1.91 14.00 29.40
C LYS A 69 0.51 13.59 29.86
N ASN A 70 -0.38 13.29 28.93
CA ASN A 70 -1.75 12.88 29.21
C ASN A 70 -1.78 11.53 29.93
N THR A 71 -0.98 10.57 29.51
CA THR A 71 -0.82 9.30 30.19
C THR A 71 -0.30 9.48 31.62
N LEU A 72 0.78 10.25 31.80
CA LEU A 72 1.35 10.52 33.10
C LEU A 72 0.39 11.26 34.05
N SER A 73 -0.47 12.13 33.52
CA SER A 73 -1.45 12.84 34.35
C SER A 73 -2.56 11.94 34.91
N ASN A 74 -2.75 10.78 34.31
CA ASN A 74 -3.75 9.79 34.70
C ASN A 74 -3.19 8.68 35.61
N ILE A 75 -1.89 8.72 35.96
CA ILE A 75 -1.26 7.78 36.90
C ILE A 75 -1.90 7.97 38.27
N GLY A 76 -2.28 6.84 38.88
CA GLY A 76 -2.90 6.81 40.20
C GLY A 76 -4.42 6.71 40.19
N GLN A 77 -5.05 6.62 39.02
CA GLN A 77 -6.42 6.18 38.89
C GLN A 77 -6.51 4.67 39.21
N GLU A 78 -7.60 4.25 39.84
CA GLU A 78 -7.88 2.81 40.07
C GLU A 78 -8.39 2.17 38.75
N LYS A 79 -7.50 2.10 37.76
CA LYS A 79 -7.76 1.49 36.44
C LYS A 79 -6.54 0.66 36.04
N PRO A 80 -6.72 -0.40 35.25
CA PRO A 80 -5.61 -1.10 34.60
C PRO A 80 -4.73 -0.14 33.79
N GLU A 81 -3.43 -0.38 33.77
CA GLU A 81 -2.46 0.47 33.08
C GLU A 81 -2.79 0.66 31.59
N TYR A 82 -3.18 -0.41 30.89
CA TYR A 82 -3.56 -0.34 29.47
C TYR A 82 -4.77 0.58 29.23
N THR A 83 -5.78 0.57 30.12
CA THR A 83 -6.93 1.47 30.04
C THR A 83 -6.53 2.94 30.20
N ILE A 84 -5.52 3.25 31.01
CA ILE A 84 -4.98 4.61 31.13
C ILE A 84 -4.37 5.08 29.81
N VAL A 85 -3.65 4.21 29.12
CA VAL A 85 -3.07 4.51 27.81
C VAL A 85 -4.16 4.63 26.76
N GLN A 86 -5.13 3.73 26.73
CA GLN A 86 -6.29 3.81 25.81
C GLN A 86 -7.07 5.12 25.98
N ASP A 87 -7.37 5.53 27.21
CA ASP A 87 -8.07 6.79 27.49
C ASP A 87 -7.25 8.01 27.04
N ALA A 88 -5.93 7.98 27.23
CA ALA A 88 -5.03 9.06 26.81
C ALA A 88 -4.97 9.14 25.27
N VAL A 89 -4.76 8.01 24.60
CA VAL A 89 -4.74 7.92 23.13
C VAL A 89 -6.08 8.36 22.55
N GLY A 90 -7.20 7.89 23.12
CA GLY A 90 -8.53 8.29 22.65
C GLY A 90 -8.80 9.78 22.81
N THR A 91 -8.29 10.40 23.88
CA THR A 91 -8.39 11.86 24.08
C THR A 91 -7.57 12.61 23.05
N ASP A 92 -6.30 12.23 22.88
CA ASP A 92 -5.40 12.89 21.95
C ASP A 92 -5.86 12.68 20.50
N PHE A 93 -6.30 11.47 20.14
CA PHE A 93 -6.88 11.18 18.85
C PHE A 93 -8.08 12.10 18.54
N THR A 94 -8.98 12.25 19.52
CA THR A 94 -10.13 13.16 19.38
C THR A 94 -9.69 14.60 19.11
N GLU A 95 -8.70 15.11 19.83
CA GLU A 95 -8.21 16.48 19.67
C GLU A 95 -7.50 16.66 18.31
N TRP A 96 -6.67 15.70 17.90
CA TRP A 96 -5.98 15.75 16.60
C TRP A 96 -6.95 15.71 15.42
N PHE A 97 -7.91 14.78 15.45
CA PHE A 97 -8.85 14.61 14.35
C PHE A 97 -9.99 15.64 14.34
N ARG A 98 -10.21 16.39 15.41
CA ARG A 98 -11.28 17.39 15.47
C ARG A 98 -11.19 18.42 14.33
N LYS A 99 -9.98 18.87 14.00
CA LYS A 99 -9.77 19.81 12.89
C LYS A 99 -9.84 19.16 11.51
N MET A 100 -9.72 17.84 11.46
CA MET A 100 -9.90 17.05 10.24
C MET A 100 -11.37 16.79 9.89
N MET A 101 -12.32 17.18 10.75
CA MET A 101 -13.74 16.91 10.53
C MET A 101 -14.26 17.63 9.28
N MET A 102 -15.09 16.90 8.55
CA MET A 102 -15.88 17.43 7.45
C MET A 102 -17.34 17.62 7.89
N LEU A 103 -18.05 18.52 7.24
CA LEU A 103 -19.48 18.71 7.40
C LEU A 103 -20.27 17.64 6.60
N PRO A 104 -21.54 17.39 6.93
CA PRO A 104 -22.35 16.40 6.22
C PRO A 104 -22.45 16.61 4.70
N ASP A 105 -22.31 17.84 4.23
CA ASP A 105 -22.31 18.16 2.79
C ASP A 105 -20.98 17.86 2.09
N GLY A 106 -19.98 17.35 2.81
CA GLY A 106 -18.65 17.03 2.30
C GLY A 106 -17.69 18.22 2.24
N THR A 107 -18.01 19.35 2.88
CA THR A 107 -17.10 20.49 3.00
C THR A 107 -16.32 20.45 4.31
N SER A 108 -15.13 21.08 4.34
CA SER A 108 -14.30 21.09 5.54
C SER A 108 -14.89 21.98 6.64
N LEU A 109 -14.94 21.46 7.88
CA LEU A 109 -15.35 22.24 9.05
C LEU A 109 -14.32 23.33 9.41
N TYR A 110 -13.03 23.03 9.21
CA TYR A 110 -11.92 23.96 9.42
C TYR A 110 -11.14 24.14 8.13
N PRO A 111 -10.74 25.36 7.75
CA PRO A 111 -9.98 25.62 6.53
C PRO A 111 -8.52 25.14 6.72
N LEU A 112 -8.27 23.87 6.41
CA LEU A 112 -6.92 23.32 6.41
C LEU A 112 -6.18 23.73 5.13
N GLN A 113 -4.87 23.77 5.22
CA GLN A 113 -3.97 24.07 4.12
C GLN A 113 -2.92 22.96 4.03
N ASN A 114 -2.56 22.57 2.82
CA ASN A 114 -1.42 21.69 2.61
C ASN A 114 -0.11 22.47 2.68
N TYR A 115 0.98 21.77 2.98
CA TYR A 115 2.32 22.31 2.82
C TYR A 115 2.75 22.24 1.35
N TYR A 116 3.64 23.14 0.95
CA TYR A 116 4.35 23.08 -0.33
C TYR A 116 3.44 22.97 -1.57
N THR A 117 2.43 23.83 -1.65
CA THR A 117 1.37 23.77 -2.67
C THR A 117 1.69 24.48 -3.99
N THR A 118 2.74 25.31 -4.03
CA THR A 118 3.19 25.96 -5.27
C THR A 118 4.28 25.15 -5.96
N PRO A 119 4.49 25.25 -7.28
CA PRO A 119 5.57 24.54 -7.96
C PRO A 119 6.96 24.81 -7.40
N GLU A 120 7.24 26.04 -6.99
CA GLU A 120 8.54 26.40 -6.38
C GLU A 120 8.74 25.67 -5.05
N GLU A 121 7.74 25.67 -4.19
CA GLU A 121 7.77 25.02 -2.88
C GLU A 121 7.67 23.50 -2.98
N GLY A 122 6.86 22.96 -3.91
CA GLY A 122 6.69 21.52 -4.15
C GLY A 122 7.85 20.86 -4.88
N ARG A 123 8.83 21.60 -5.34
CA ARG A 123 10.02 21.08 -6.01
C ARG A 123 10.88 20.26 -5.02
N SER A 124 11.25 19.06 -5.41
CA SER A 124 11.98 18.13 -4.53
C SER A 124 13.28 18.70 -3.99
N SER A 125 14.03 19.42 -4.80
CA SER A 125 15.27 20.09 -4.35
C SER A 125 15.02 21.15 -3.27
N TYR A 126 13.91 21.90 -3.36
CA TYR A 126 13.53 22.90 -2.36
C TYR A 126 13.14 22.23 -1.03
N ILE A 127 12.32 21.17 -1.11
CA ILE A 127 11.91 20.43 0.10
C ILE A 127 13.14 19.78 0.77
N MET A 128 14.05 19.20 0.00
CA MET A 128 15.30 18.59 0.52
C MET A 128 16.22 19.60 1.20
N GLU A 129 16.27 20.84 0.73
CA GLU A 129 17.05 21.91 1.38
C GLU A 129 16.49 22.22 2.78
N LEU A 130 15.17 22.19 2.94
CA LEU A 130 14.49 22.46 4.21
C LEU A 130 14.41 21.21 5.10
N HIS A 131 14.24 20.04 4.51
CA HIS A 131 13.99 18.76 5.18
C HIS A 131 14.93 17.67 4.60
N PRO A 132 16.23 17.67 4.98
CA PRO A 132 17.20 16.70 4.46
C PRO A 132 16.90 15.25 4.85
N ASP A 133 16.03 15.02 5.82
CA ASP A 133 15.56 13.72 6.29
C ASP A 133 14.48 13.10 5.39
N GLY A 134 14.07 13.80 4.33
CA GLY A 134 13.04 13.35 3.40
C GLY A 134 11.61 13.71 3.78
N GLN A 135 11.37 14.33 4.95
CA GLN A 135 10.04 14.77 5.35
C GLN A 135 9.42 15.67 4.27
N TYR A 136 8.12 15.52 4.02
CA TYR A 136 7.33 16.22 3.01
C TYR A 136 7.65 15.91 1.53
N ARG A 137 8.57 15.00 1.25
CA ARG A 137 8.72 14.44 -0.09
C ARG A 137 7.87 13.17 -0.19
N HIS A 138 7.10 13.04 -1.26
CA HIS A 138 6.31 11.84 -1.53
C HIS A 138 7.18 10.79 -2.23
N GLU A 139 7.00 9.50 -1.92
CA GLU A 139 7.64 8.39 -2.65
C GLU A 139 9.16 8.57 -2.80
N VAL A 140 9.85 8.80 -1.69
CA VAL A 140 11.27 9.22 -1.66
C VAL A 140 12.16 8.31 -2.49
N GLU A 141 12.02 7.00 -2.38
CA GLU A 141 12.86 6.03 -3.09
C GLU A 141 12.68 6.09 -4.61
N ILE A 142 11.45 6.29 -5.08
CA ILE A 142 11.17 6.45 -6.52
C ILE A 142 11.69 7.80 -7.00
N GLN A 143 11.50 8.88 -6.22
CA GLN A 143 12.04 10.18 -6.56
C GLN A 143 13.57 10.14 -6.66
N ASP A 144 14.24 9.48 -5.71
CA ASP A 144 15.71 9.37 -5.71
C ASP A 144 16.20 8.64 -6.96
N LYS A 145 15.48 7.62 -7.43
CA LYS A 145 15.79 6.93 -8.68
C LYS A 145 15.51 7.79 -9.92
N LEU A 146 14.38 8.46 -9.98
CA LEU A 146 14.06 9.39 -11.08
C LEU A 146 15.06 10.54 -11.14
N ALA A 147 15.51 11.05 -10.00
CA ALA A 147 16.47 12.14 -9.93
C ALA A 147 17.86 11.78 -10.47
N GLU A 148 18.23 10.50 -10.52
CA GLU A 148 19.46 10.05 -11.20
C GLU A 148 19.45 10.41 -12.69
N TYR A 149 18.27 10.54 -13.30
CA TYR A 149 18.08 10.87 -14.72
C TYR A 149 17.76 12.35 -14.96
N VAL A 150 16.82 12.91 -14.20
CA VAL A 150 16.27 14.25 -14.48
C VAL A 150 16.71 15.31 -13.46
N GLY A 151 17.30 14.92 -12.33
CA GLY A 151 17.63 15.79 -11.21
C GLY A 151 16.41 16.20 -10.39
N TYR A 152 16.62 16.49 -9.10
CA TYR A 152 15.54 16.88 -8.16
C TYR A 152 14.85 18.19 -8.51
N ASP A 153 15.46 19.05 -9.32
CA ASP A 153 14.87 20.32 -9.77
C ASP A 153 13.70 20.12 -10.75
N ASN A 154 13.62 18.95 -11.38
CA ASN A 154 12.58 18.61 -12.34
C ASN A 154 11.50 17.68 -11.74
N ILE A 155 11.52 17.43 -10.44
CA ILE A 155 10.53 16.61 -9.73
C ILE A 155 9.71 17.48 -8.78
N PHE A 156 8.39 17.42 -8.89
CA PHE A 156 7.43 18.26 -8.20
C PHE A 156 6.46 17.40 -7.40
N ASN A 157 6.28 17.70 -6.13
CA ASN A 157 5.36 17.00 -5.23
C ASN A 157 3.98 17.69 -5.28
N PHE A 158 2.96 16.96 -5.70
CA PHE A 158 1.58 17.41 -5.61
C PHE A 158 1.06 17.15 -4.21
N SER A 159 0.50 18.16 -3.56
CA SER A 159 -0.14 18.05 -2.25
C SER A 159 -1.62 18.35 -2.36
N ASP A 160 -2.47 17.43 -1.91
CA ASP A 160 -3.91 17.54 -1.95
C ASP A 160 -4.54 17.46 -0.55
N ASP A 161 -5.76 17.96 -0.44
CA ASP A 161 -6.60 17.65 0.72
C ASP A 161 -7.31 16.33 0.48
N PHE A 162 -6.66 15.24 0.87
CA PHE A 162 -7.10 13.87 0.65
C PHE A 162 -8.44 13.49 1.32
N ARG A 163 -9.08 14.41 2.06
CA ARG A 163 -10.43 14.21 2.62
C ARG A 163 -11.52 14.41 1.58
N TYR A 164 -11.22 15.15 0.53
CA TYR A 164 -12.16 15.38 -0.56
C TYR A 164 -12.17 14.23 -1.56
N GLY A 165 -13.27 14.10 -2.31
CA GLY A 165 -13.42 13.05 -3.32
C GLY A 165 -12.51 13.23 -4.54
N ALA A 166 -12.39 12.17 -5.33
CA ALA A 166 -11.45 12.04 -6.44
C ALA A 166 -11.59 13.15 -7.49
N GLU A 167 -12.83 13.60 -7.82
CA GLU A 167 -13.06 14.68 -8.77
C GLU A 167 -12.48 16.01 -8.28
N TYR A 168 -12.64 16.33 -6.99
CA TYR A 168 -12.07 17.53 -6.40
C TYR A 168 -10.55 17.49 -6.47
N CYS A 169 -9.92 16.40 -6.03
CA CYS A 169 -8.46 16.23 -6.06
C CYS A 169 -7.92 16.26 -7.50
N ALA A 170 -8.60 15.64 -8.45
CA ALA A 170 -8.25 15.70 -9.88
C ALA A 170 -8.32 17.14 -10.44
N THR A 171 -9.27 17.96 -9.97
CA THR A 171 -9.36 19.37 -10.34
C THR A 171 -8.20 20.19 -9.76
N GLN A 172 -7.75 19.88 -8.53
CA GLN A 172 -6.56 20.50 -7.95
C GLN A 172 -5.29 20.06 -8.70
N LEU A 173 -5.20 18.77 -9.09
CA LEU A 173 -4.09 18.27 -9.91
C LEU A 173 -4.04 18.98 -11.27
N ASP A 174 -5.18 19.18 -11.93
CA ASP A 174 -5.24 19.95 -13.18
C ASP A 174 -4.66 21.36 -13.01
N LYS A 175 -5.05 22.05 -11.95
CA LYS A 175 -4.51 23.38 -11.63
C LYS A 175 -3.00 23.35 -11.40
N TYR A 176 -2.53 22.38 -10.60
CA TYR A 176 -1.11 22.24 -10.31
C TYR A 176 -0.29 21.91 -11.55
N ILE A 177 -0.78 21.06 -12.45
CA ILE A 177 -0.17 20.79 -13.76
C ILE A 177 0.01 22.08 -14.56
N GLN A 178 -1.03 22.94 -14.66
CA GLN A 178 -0.92 24.23 -15.36
C GLN A 178 0.14 25.14 -14.71
N GLU A 179 0.21 25.16 -13.38
CA GLU A 179 1.19 25.95 -12.64
C GLU A 179 2.64 25.41 -12.86
N VAL A 180 2.86 24.08 -12.84
CA VAL A 180 4.17 23.46 -13.14
C VAL A 180 4.59 23.75 -14.58
N LYS A 181 3.69 23.62 -15.55
CA LYS A 181 3.95 23.97 -16.97
C LYS A 181 4.35 25.44 -17.10
N ALA A 182 3.65 26.34 -16.45
CA ALA A 182 3.97 27.77 -16.47
C ALA A 182 5.32 28.07 -15.78
N TYR A 183 5.62 27.39 -14.68
CA TYR A 183 6.86 27.55 -13.92
C TYR A 183 8.09 27.04 -14.69
N THR A 184 7.95 25.88 -15.33
CA THR A 184 9.07 25.23 -16.06
C THR A 184 9.19 25.71 -17.52
N GLY A 185 8.13 26.31 -18.06
CA GLY A 185 8.06 26.69 -19.47
C GLY A 185 7.87 25.51 -20.43
N LYS A 186 7.56 24.32 -19.89
CA LYS A 186 7.26 23.11 -20.68
C LYS A 186 5.78 23.05 -21.02
N ASP A 187 5.46 22.38 -22.11
CA ASP A 187 4.07 22.25 -22.60
C ASP A 187 3.35 20.99 -22.07
N LYS A 188 4.12 20.04 -21.53
CA LYS A 188 3.61 18.82 -20.90
C LYS A 188 4.33 18.51 -19.60
N VAL A 189 3.78 17.55 -18.85
CA VAL A 189 4.37 16.95 -17.64
C VAL A 189 4.35 15.43 -17.75
N ASN A 190 5.15 14.76 -16.95
CA ASN A 190 5.01 13.34 -16.65
C ASN A 190 4.43 13.17 -15.26
N ILE A 191 3.72 12.06 -15.02
CA ILE A 191 3.10 11.78 -13.73
C ILE A 191 3.56 10.40 -13.23
N TYR A 192 4.02 10.35 -11.99
CA TYR A 192 4.04 9.13 -11.20
C TYR A 192 3.00 9.25 -10.08
N SER A 193 2.19 8.22 -9.92
CA SER A 193 1.15 8.20 -8.90
C SER A 193 1.05 6.85 -8.21
N LEU A 194 0.81 6.85 -6.90
CA LEU A 194 0.71 5.66 -6.08
C LEU A 194 -0.69 5.52 -5.48
N SER A 195 -1.28 4.32 -5.47
CA SER A 195 -2.46 4.00 -4.67
C SER A 195 -3.64 4.97 -4.94
N HIS A 196 -4.08 5.75 -3.95
CA HIS A 196 -5.09 6.82 -4.10
C HIS A 196 -4.67 7.87 -5.15
N GLY A 197 -3.38 8.21 -5.20
CA GLY A 197 -2.85 9.08 -6.25
C GLY A 197 -3.13 8.54 -7.65
N GLY A 198 -3.14 7.22 -7.82
CA GLY A 198 -3.55 6.57 -9.05
C GLY A 198 -5.04 6.77 -9.37
N GLN A 199 -5.93 6.76 -8.38
CA GLN A 199 -7.34 7.11 -8.57
C GLN A 199 -7.50 8.58 -8.99
N ILE A 200 -6.76 9.50 -8.34
CA ILE A 200 -6.75 10.93 -8.68
C ILE A 200 -6.25 11.14 -10.12
N THR A 201 -5.14 10.48 -10.49
CA THR A 201 -4.54 10.57 -11.82
C THR A 201 -5.48 10.03 -12.89
N ALA A 202 -6.07 8.84 -12.69
CA ALA A 202 -7.04 8.27 -13.61
C ALA A 202 -8.27 9.18 -13.77
N THR A 203 -8.78 9.74 -12.66
CA THR A 203 -9.89 10.70 -12.68
C THR A 203 -9.51 12.00 -13.41
N TYR A 204 -8.29 12.51 -13.21
CA TYR A 204 -7.77 13.64 -13.97
C TYR A 204 -7.73 13.35 -15.48
N LEU A 205 -7.19 12.21 -15.87
CA LEU A 205 -7.12 11.80 -17.28
C LEU A 205 -8.51 11.66 -17.89
N ALA A 206 -9.46 11.08 -17.16
CA ALA A 206 -10.84 10.95 -17.62
C ALA A 206 -11.54 12.30 -17.84
N LEU A 207 -11.29 13.29 -16.98
CA LEU A 207 -11.94 14.59 -17.02
C LEU A 207 -11.21 15.63 -17.88
N TYR A 208 -9.88 15.59 -17.88
CA TYR A 208 -9.03 16.64 -18.46
C TYR A 208 -8.02 16.14 -19.50
N GLY A 209 -7.94 14.83 -19.78
CA GLY A 209 -6.99 14.26 -20.74
C GLY A 209 -7.07 14.90 -22.14
N TYR A 210 -8.25 15.42 -22.54
CA TYR A 210 -8.41 16.16 -23.79
C TYR A 210 -7.52 17.40 -23.93
N LYS A 211 -6.96 17.92 -22.81
CA LYS A 211 -6.03 19.05 -22.81
C LYS A 211 -4.64 18.68 -23.30
N GLN A 212 -4.30 17.39 -23.29
CA GLN A 212 -3.01 16.84 -23.75
C GLN A 212 -1.81 17.42 -22.96
N ASP A 213 -1.99 17.69 -21.67
CA ASP A 213 -0.97 18.27 -20.78
C ASP A 213 0.00 17.22 -20.22
N VAL A 214 -0.30 15.93 -20.38
CA VAL A 214 0.51 14.80 -19.90
C VAL A 214 1.14 14.10 -21.10
N ASP A 215 2.39 13.70 -20.96
CA ASP A 215 3.11 12.86 -21.90
C ASP A 215 3.07 11.40 -21.45
N ASN A 216 3.64 11.13 -20.26
CA ASN A 216 3.66 9.82 -19.65
C ASN A 216 2.95 9.85 -18.30
N ALA A 217 2.16 8.82 -17.97
CA ALA A 217 1.61 8.65 -16.64
C ALA A 217 1.74 7.19 -16.18
N VAL A 218 2.37 6.98 -15.04
CA VAL A 218 2.46 5.69 -14.37
C VAL A 218 1.57 5.70 -13.13
N MET A 219 0.66 4.75 -13.08
CA MET A 219 -0.22 4.50 -11.94
C MET A 219 0.22 3.18 -11.27
N ALA A 220 0.94 3.30 -10.16
CA ALA A 220 1.41 2.15 -9.41
C ALA A 220 0.37 1.74 -8.36
N ILE A 221 -0.02 0.46 -8.36
CA ILE A 221 -1.04 -0.11 -7.47
C ILE A 221 -2.25 0.81 -7.27
N PRO A 222 -2.82 1.34 -8.38
CA PRO A 222 -3.82 2.40 -8.29
C PRO A 222 -5.14 1.89 -7.73
N ALA A 223 -5.80 2.70 -6.91
CA ALA A 223 -7.12 2.39 -6.36
C ALA A 223 -8.25 2.92 -7.25
N ILE A 224 -8.19 2.73 -8.56
CA ILE A 224 -9.14 3.31 -9.53
C ILE A 224 -10.59 2.95 -9.17
N GLY A 225 -10.86 1.68 -8.92
CA GLY A 225 -12.18 1.16 -8.50
C GLY A 225 -12.39 1.17 -6.98
N GLY A 226 -11.46 1.75 -6.24
CA GLY A 226 -11.51 1.87 -4.79
C GLY A 226 -10.88 0.71 -4.02
N ALA A 227 -11.17 0.63 -2.72
CA ALA A 227 -10.73 -0.41 -1.80
C ALA A 227 -11.82 -0.75 -0.77
N GLY A 228 -12.05 -2.04 -0.52
CA GLY A 228 -13.09 -2.52 0.38
C GLY A 228 -12.95 -2.02 1.82
N ILE A 229 -11.73 -1.74 2.25
CA ILE A 229 -11.45 -1.21 3.59
C ILE A 229 -12.22 0.10 3.89
N ALA A 230 -12.54 0.90 2.87
CA ALA A 230 -13.33 2.12 3.05
C ALA A 230 -14.76 1.80 3.53
N TYR A 231 -15.38 0.75 2.97
CA TYR A 231 -16.69 0.26 3.45
C TYR A 231 -16.59 -0.21 4.90
N ASP A 232 -15.61 -1.01 5.21
CA ASP A 232 -15.44 -1.56 6.54
C ASP A 232 -15.21 -0.45 7.59
N ILE A 233 -14.36 0.53 7.31
CA ILE A 233 -14.14 1.70 8.18
C ILE A 233 -15.46 2.47 8.41
N LEU A 234 -16.20 2.78 7.36
CA LEU A 234 -17.41 3.60 7.47
C LEU A 234 -18.59 2.85 8.10
N THR A 235 -18.69 1.54 7.94
CA THR A 235 -19.74 0.72 8.55
C THR A 235 -19.38 0.22 9.95
N ALA A 236 -18.18 0.55 10.43
CA ALA A 236 -17.61 0.03 11.68
C ALA A 236 -17.52 -1.51 11.73
N ASN A 237 -17.44 -2.15 10.55
CA ASN A 237 -17.23 -3.59 10.41
C ASN A 237 -15.73 -3.97 10.48
N VAL A 238 -14.86 -3.00 10.56
CA VAL A 238 -13.44 -3.27 10.81
C VAL A 238 -13.28 -3.62 12.27
N GLY A 239 -13.14 -4.90 12.54
CA GLY A 239 -12.18 -5.28 13.55
C GLY A 239 -10.81 -5.26 12.86
N PHE A 240 -9.95 -4.33 13.20
CA PHE A 240 -8.53 -4.55 12.92
C PHE A 240 -8.16 -5.84 13.64
N ARG A 241 -8.05 -6.90 12.88
CA ARG A 241 -7.67 -8.19 13.43
C ARG A 241 -6.15 -8.17 13.56
N GLU A 242 -5.65 -8.77 14.61
CA GLU A 242 -4.23 -8.99 14.79
C GLU A 242 -3.58 -9.61 13.55
N GLU A 243 -4.29 -10.49 12.84
CA GLU A 243 -3.87 -11.07 11.56
C GLU A 243 -3.63 -10.04 10.47
N ILE A 244 -4.51 -9.07 10.36
CA ILE A 244 -4.42 -7.97 9.40
C ILE A 244 -3.22 -7.11 9.71
N LEU A 245 -3.09 -6.71 10.98
CA LEU A 245 -1.97 -5.91 11.43
C LEU A 245 -0.66 -6.68 11.26
N LEU A 246 -0.64 -7.97 11.58
CA LEU A 246 0.53 -8.83 11.39
C LEU A 246 0.91 -8.97 9.92
N THR A 247 -0.07 -9.25 9.04
CA THR A 247 0.19 -9.37 7.61
C THR A 247 0.70 -8.05 7.05
N PHE A 248 0.10 -6.96 7.45
CA PHE A 248 0.49 -5.61 7.04
C PHE A 248 1.91 -5.26 7.54
N LEU A 249 2.22 -5.57 8.79
CA LEU A 249 3.53 -5.33 9.36
C LEU A 249 4.61 -6.26 8.79
N GLN A 250 4.30 -7.56 8.59
CA GLN A 250 5.23 -8.54 8.03
C GLN A 250 5.70 -8.21 6.62
N HIS A 251 4.79 -7.74 5.81
CA HIS A 251 5.00 -7.70 4.37
C HIS A 251 5.15 -6.29 3.81
N GLY A 252 4.86 -5.28 4.59
CA GLY A 252 4.90 -3.91 4.10
C GLY A 252 5.80 -2.97 4.89
N PHE A 253 6.00 -3.22 6.18
CA PHE A 253 6.37 -2.12 7.05
C PHE A 253 7.43 -2.41 8.12
N MET A 254 7.79 -3.66 8.43
CA MET A 254 8.75 -3.94 9.50
C MET A 254 9.95 -4.77 9.03
N TRP A 255 11.11 -4.49 9.60
CA TRP A 255 12.29 -5.33 9.48
C TRP A 255 12.09 -6.60 10.32
N GLU A 256 12.65 -7.74 9.89
CA GLU A 256 12.48 -9.03 10.56
C GLU A 256 12.74 -8.99 12.07
N ASP A 257 13.77 -8.26 12.50
CA ASP A 257 14.15 -8.14 13.93
C ASP A 257 13.08 -7.39 14.77
N ASP A 258 12.47 -6.35 14.22
CA ASP A 258 11.44 -5.56 14.89
C ASP A 258 10.11 -6.32 14.97
N TYR A 259 9.83 -7.10 13.94
CA TYR A 259 8.66 -7.95 13.83
C TYR A 259 8.69 -9.11 14.83
N ASP A 260 9.81 -9.82 14.95
CA ASP A 260 10.01 -10.91 15.92
C ASP A 260 9.78 -10.45 17.36
N TRP A 261 10.17 -9.22 17.68
CA TRP A 261 9.91 -8.63 18.99
C TRP A 261 8.41 -8.37 19.21
N LEU A 262 7.72 -7.80 18.22
CA LEU A 262 6.30 -7.51 18.31
C LEU A 262 5.47 -8.78 18.49
N LEU A 263 5.79 -9.86 17.78
CA LEU A 263 5.17 -11.17 17.91
C LEU A 263 5.35 -11.79 19.31
N LYS A 264 6.54 -11.62 19.92
CA LYS A 264 6.86 -12.18 21.22
C LYS A 264 6.31 -11.37 22.38
N SER A 265 5.86 -10.15 22.17
CA SER A 265 5.56 -9.18 23.23
C SER A 265 4.11 -9.11 23.67
N GLU A 266 3.18 -9.91 23.12
CA GLU A 266 1.72 -9.73 23.30
C GLU A 266 1.24 -8.28 23.05
N ALA A 267 2.13 -7.40 22.56
CA ALA A 267 1.84 -6.00 22.27
C ALA A 267 0.77 -5.84 21.18
N LEU A 268 0.70 -6.80 20.29
CA LEU A 268 -0.33 -6.86 19.25
C LEU A 268 -1.73 -6.88 19.84
N GLY A 269 -1.95 -7.63 20.92
CA GLY A 269 -3.21 -7.64 21.60
C GLY A 269 -3.62 -6.28 22.14
N PHE A 270 -2.69 -5.57 22.74
CA PHE A 270 -2.93 -4.20 23.18
C PHE A 270 -3.24 -3.26 22.01
N VAL A 271 -2.52 -3.39 20.90
CA VAL A 271 -2.72 -2.57 19.69
C VAL A 271 -4.09 -2.85 19.08
N ASP A 272 -4.48 -4.11 19.00
CA ASP A 272 -5.78 -4.52 18.49
C ASP A 272 -6.93 -3.98 19.37
N ASP A 273 -6.85 -4.14 20.68
CA ASP A 273 -7.83 -3.58 21.62
C ASP A 273 -7.88 -2.05 21.54
N LEU A 274 -6.70 -1.39 21.39
CA LEU A 274 -6.64 0.06 21.20
C LEU A 274 -7.35 0.50 19.91
N PHE A 275 -7.11 -0.19 18.81
CA PHE A 275 -7.77 0.10 17.54
C PHE A 275 -9.27 -0.18 17.62
N ASN A 276 -9.67 -1.37 18.03
CA ASN A 276 -11.07 -1.80 18.00
C ASN A 276 -11.95 -1.09 19.02
N ASP A 277 -11.47 -0.93 20.25
CA ASP A 277 -12.26 -0.38 21.35
C ASP A 277 -12.19 1.14 21.45
N THR A 278 -11.13 1.75 20.92
CA THR A 278 -10.87 3.19 21.11
C THR A 278 -10.84 3.96 19.80
N LEU A 279 -10.00 3.56 18.84
CA LEU A 279 -9.76 4.36 17.63
C LEU A 279 -10.86 4.19 16.58
N VAL A 280 -11.28 2.97 16.29
CA VAL A 280 -12.31 2.70 15.27
C VAL A 280 -13.66 3.36 15.59
N PRO A 281 -14.22 3.24 16.80
CA PRO A 281 -15.48 3.91 17.13
C PRO A 281 -15.41 5.44 17.05
N GLN A 282 -14.22 6.02 17.26
CA GLN A 282 -14.02 7.46 17.12
C GLN A 282 -13.74 7.85 15.67
N ALA A 283 -12.91 7.07 14.96
CA ALA A 283 -12.61 7.28 13.55
C ALA A 283 -13.88 7.39 12.72
N HIS A 284 -14.86 6.51 12.92
CA HIS A 284 -16.15 6.58 12.25
C HIS A 284 -16.79 7.98 12.31
N ARG A 285 -16.74 8.65 13.48
CA ARG A 285 -17.32 9.98 13.64
C ARG A 285 -16.60 11.08 12.86
N PHE A 286 -15.27 10.95 12.71
CA PHE A 286 -14.45 11.95 12.03
C PHE A 286 -14.42 11.70 10.52
N LEU A 287 -14.45 10.46 10.10
CA LEU A 287 -14.26 10.02 8.72
C LEU A 287 -15.55 9.96 7.91
N LEU A 288 -16.71 9.90 8.57
CA LEU A 288 -18.01 9.67 7.92
C LEU A 288 -18.30 10.60 6.74
N TYR A 289 -17.86 11.83 6.81
CA TYR A 289 -18.14 12.84 5.79
C TYR A 289 -16.94 13.14 4.88
N TRP A 290 -15.89 12.32 4.93
CA TRP A 290 -14.77 12.45 4.01
C TRP A 290 -15.15 11.91 2.63
N GLY A 291 -15.26 12.80 1.65
CA GLY A 291 -15.66 12.44 0.29
C GLY A 291 -14.77 11.38 -0.34
N SER A 292 -13.48 11.40 -0.02
CA SER A 292 -12.53 10.42 -0.52
C SER A 292 -12.86 8.98 -0.12
N LEU A 293 -13.33 8.73 1.11
CA LEU A 293 -13.71 7.38 1.54
C LEU A 293 -14.96 6.86 0.83
N TRP A 294 -15.87 7.77 0.47
CA TRP A 294 -17.04 7.40 -0.33
C TRP A 294 -16.65 7.07 -1.76
N ASP A 295 -15.77 7.84 -2.39
CA ASP A 295 -15.26 7.55 -3.73
C ASP A 295 -14.27 6.37 -3.74
N PHE A 296 -13.63 6.09 -2.59
CA PHE A 296 -12.73 4.96 -2.41
C PHE A 296 -13.44 3.63 -2.14
N MET A 297 -14.75 3.68 -1.86
CA MET A 297 -15.55 2.48 -1.65
C MET A 297 -15.84 1.80 -2.99
N PRO A 298 -15.72 0.47 -3.12
CA PRO A 298 -16.18 -0.22 -4.31
C PRO A 298 -17.65 0.06 -4.60
N THR A 299 -18.01 0.35 -5.85
CA THR A 299 -19.38 0.72 -6.26
C THR A 299 -20.43 -0.31 -5.82
N ALA A 300 -20.08 -1.58 -5.79
CA ALA A 300 -20.97 -2.65 -5.35
C ALA A 300 -21.44 -2.51 -3.88
N LEU A 301 -20.60 -1.87 -3.04
CA LEU A 301 -20.87 -1.66 -1.60
C LEU A 301 -21.43 -0.25 -1.32
N TYR A 302 -21.25 0.67 -2.25
CA TYR A 302 -21.58 2.09 -2.08
C TYR A 302 -23.06 2.34 -1.79
N GLU A 303 -23.98 1.69 -2.52
CA GLU A 303 -25.43 1.90 -2.34
C GLU A 303 -25.92 1.47 -0.96
N GLU A 304 -25.42 0.34 -0.46
CA GLU A 304 -25.77 -0.15 0.86
C GLU A 304 -25.27 0.79 1.95
N ALA A 305 -23.99 1.15 1.90
CA ALA A 305 -23.40 2.07 2.87
C ALA A 305 -24.07 3.46 2.84
N LYS A 306 -24.31 4.00 1.65
CA LYS A 306 -25.01 5.28 1.46
C LYS A 306 -26.40 5.26 2.11
N ALA A 307 -27.19 4.22 1.84
CA ALA A 307 -28.53 4.09 2.40
C ALA A 307 -28.53 3.92 3.93
N GLN A 308 -27.51 3.29 4.48
CA GLN A 308 -27.38 3.05 5.91
C GLN A 308 -26.86 4.26 6.68
N LEU A 309 -25.92 5.03 6.12
CA LEU A 309 -25.09 5.96 6.87
C LEU A 309 -25.36 7.45 6.54
N LEU A 310 -25.87 7.77 5.35
CA LEU A 310 -26.05 9.16 4.93
C LEU A 310 -27.51 9.57 4.91
N ASP A 311 -27.81 10.66 5.62
CA ASP A 311 -29.10 11.33 5.49
C ASP A 311 -29.18 12.08 4.14
N PRO A 312 -30.16 11.76 3.27
CA PRO A 312 -30.19 12.28 1.91
C PRO A 312 -30.44 13.80 1.81
N VAL A 313 -30.83 14.45 2.88
CA VAL A 313 -31.07 15.88 2.91
C VAL A 313 -29.83 16.63 3.38
N THR A 314 -29.28 16.24 4.51
CA THR A 314 -28.09 16.91 5.08
C THR A 314 -26.81 16.55 4.34
N CYS A 315 -26.71 15.35 3.76
CA CYS A 315 -25.56 14.88 3.00
C CYS A 315 -25.71 15.03 1.47
N ALA A 316 -26.69 15.83 1.01
CA ALA A 316 -27.00 15.95 -0.42
C ALA A 316 -25.79 16.35 -1.29
N GLY A 317 -24.90 17.20 -0.77
CA GLY A 317 -23.68 17.63 -1.46
C GLY A 317 -22.68 16.48 -1.62
N LEU A 318 -22.39 15.79 -0.54
CA LEU A 318 -21.51 14.62 -0.51
C LEU A 318 -22.03 13.49 -1.42
N ILE A 319 -23.30 13.13 -1.27
CA ILE A 319 -23.96 12.12 -2.10
C ILE A 319 -23.87 12.47 -3.58
N LYS A 320 -24.17 13.72 -3.96
CA LYS A 320 -24.10 14.14 -5.35
C LYS A 320 -22.71 13.95 -5.95
N ASN A 321 -21.67 14.28 -5.22
CA ASN A 321 -20.29 14.18 -5.71
C ASN A 321 -19.87 12.70 -5.85
N SER A 322 -20.15 11.87 -4.85
CA SER A 322 -19.83 10.46 -4.89
C SER A 322 -20.70 9.67 -5.90
N ASP A 323 -22.00 9.99 -6.01
CA ASP A 323 -22.86 9.42 -7.09
C ASP A 323 -22.25 9.72 -8.47
N ARG A 324 -21.75 10.96 -8.68
CA ARG A 324 -21.10 11.29 -9.95
C ARG A 324 -19.84 10.48 -10.19
N PHE A 325 -19.01 10.29 -9.17
CA PHE A 325 -17.84 9.42 -9.30
C PHE A 325 -18.25 7.98 -9.68
N HIS A 326 -19.16 7.37 -8.92
CA HIS A 326 -19.53 5.97 -9.10
C HIS A 326 -20.35 5.67 -10.37
N TYR A 327 -21.17 6.62 -10.82
CA TYR A 327 -22.11 6.36 -11.93
C TYR A 327 -21.80 7.08 -13.23
N GLU A 328 -20.91 8.08 -13.22
CA GLU A 328 -20.54 8.80 -14.42
C GLU A 328 -19.03 8.66 -14.72
N ILE A 329 -18.15 8.93 -13.76
CA ILE A 329 -16.70 8.97 -13.98
C ILE A 329 -16.12 7.55 -14.07
N LEU A 330 -16.28 6.75 -13.02
CA LEU A 330 -15.70 5.39 -12.97
C LEU A 330 -16.19 4.48 -14.11
N PRO A 331 -17.49 4.43 -14.48
CA PRO A 331 -17.92 3.64 -15.62
C PRO A 331 -17.32 4.06 -16.96
N SER A 332 -16.92 5.32 -17.12
CA SER A 332 -16.29 5.83 -18.34
C SER A 332 -14.77 5.62 -18.35
N MET A 333 -14.16 5.14 -17.28
CA MET A 333 -12.72 5.14 -17.06
C MET A 333 -11.95 4.43 -18.19
N SER A 334 -12.36 3.20 -18.53
CA SER A 334 -11.69 2.45 -19.59
C SER A 334 -11.72 3.20 -20.93
N GLU A 335 -12.88 3.70 -21.35
CA GLU A 335 -13.02 4.49 -22.60
C GLU A 335 -12.12 5.73 -22.56
N LYS A 336 -12.08 6.44 -21.43
CA LYS A 336 -11.34 7.68 -21.32
C LYS A 336 -9.83 7.49 -21.27
N LEU A 337 -9.34 6.47 -20.59
CA LEU A 337 -7.91 6.16 -20.56
C LEU A 337 -7.43 5.69 -21.94
N GLN A 338 -8.21 4.85 -22.62
CA GLN A 338 -7.90 4.44 -23.99
C GLN A 338 -7.95 5.64 -24.97
N GLU A 339 -8.92 6.56 -24.80
CA GLU A 339 -8.96 7.81 -25.59
C GLU A 339 -7.69 8.65 -25.39
N CYS A 340 -7.15 8.70 -24.15
CA CYS A 340 -5.90 9.39 -23.86
C CYS A 340 -4.71 8.80 -24.64
N GLN A 341 -4.64 7.47 -24.76
CA GLN A 341 -3.58 6.80 -25.53
C GLN A 341 -3.81 6.94 -27.02
N GLU A 342 -4.94 6.47 -27.53
CA GLU A 342 -5.18 6.33 -28.97
C GLU A 342 -5.33 7.65 -29.69
N LYS A 343 -6.01 8.61 -29.06
CA LYS A 343 -6.35 9.89 -29.69
C LYS A 343 -5.39 11.01 -29.33
N TYR A 344 -4.89 11.01 -28.09
CA TYR A 344 -4.05 12.11 -27.58
C TYR A 344 -2.58 11.74 -27.48
N GLY A 345 -2.21 10.47 -27.74
CA GLY A 345 -0.84 10.00 -27.83
C GLY A 345 -0.10 10.01 -26.47
N MET A 346 -0.82 9.83 -25.37
CA MET A 346 -0.24 9.70 -24.03
C MET A 346 0.25 8.27 -23.80
N ASN A 347 1.36 8.11 -23.13
CA ASN A 347 1.83 6.80 -22.67
C ASN A 347 1.32 6.58 -21.24
N LEU A 348 0.43 5.62 -21.06
CA LEU A 348 -0.17 5.31 -19.78
C LEU A 348 0.26 3.90 -19.34
N THR A 349 0.70 3.76 -18.11
CA THR A 349 1.14 2.48 -17.52
C THR A 349 0.41 2.22 -16.22
N ILE A 350 -0.10 0.99 -16.06
CA ILE A 350 -0.62 0.49 -14.79
C ILE A 350 0.28 -0.64 -14.30
N VAL A 351 0.71 -0.57 -13.05
CA VAL A 351 1.39 -1.66 -12.35
C VAL A 351 0.53 -2.06 -11.15
N ALA A 352 0.14 -3.33 -11.06
CA ALA A 352 -0.77 -3.80 -10.03
C ALA A 352 -0.22 -5.04 -9.31
N GLY A 353 -0.46 -5.13 -8.02
CA GLY A 353 -0.18 -6.30 -7.20
C GLY A 353 -1.31 -7.33 -7.28
N ALA A 354 -0.96 -8.59 -7.14
CA ALA A 354 -1.91 -9.71 -7.15
C ALA A 354 -1.44 -10.86 -6.25
N ASP A 355 -2.31 -11.86 -6.10
CA ASP A 355 -2.07 -13.11 -5.38
C ASP A 355 -1.84 -12.96 -3.86
N ILE A 356 -2.31 -11.87 -3.30
CA ILE A 356 -2.36 -11.63 -1.86
C ILE A 356 -3.84 -11.47 -1.47
N PRO A 357 -4.30 -12.08 -0.37
CA PRO A 357 -5.68 -11.87 0.09
C PRO A 357 -5.87 -10.42 0.54
N VAL A 358 -7.07 -9.90 0.32
CA VAL A 358 -7.44 -8.58 0.87
C VAL A 358 -7.44 -8.64 2.39
N ILE A 359 -6.89 -7.63 3.01
CA ILE A 359 -6.84 -7.45 4.46
C ILE A 359 -8.21 -7.63 5.16
N THR A 360 -9.29 -7.23 4.53
CA THR A 360 -10.65 -7.33 5.09
C THR A 360 -11.28 -8.71 4.96
N GLY A 361 -10.54 -9.71 4.45
CA GLY A 361 -11.02 -11.08 4.29
C GLY A 361 -11.94 -11.31 3.11
N MET A 362 -12.02 -10.37 2.16
CA MET A 362 -12.71 -10.60 0.89
C MET A 362 -11.95 -11.65 0.08
N ALA A 363 -12.69 -12.57 -0.55
CA ALA A 363 -12.12 -13.66 -1.36
C ALA A 363 -11.66 -13.15 -2.74
N GLU A 364 -10.85 -12.11 -2.78
CA GLU A 364 -10.36 -11.48 -3.99
C GLU A 364 -8.83 -11.39 -3.99
N SER A 365 -8.22 -11.53 -5.15
CA SER A 365 -6.78 -11.34 -5.34
C SER A 365 -6.45 -9.84 -5.29
N SER A 366 -5.43 -9.48 -4.53
CA SER A 366 -5.07 -8.10 -4.24
C SER A 366 -3.57 -7.92 -4.01
N ASP A 367 -3.18 -6.69 -3.70
CA ASP A 367 -1.90 -6.33 -3.11
C ASP A 367 -1.94 -6.23 -1.57
N ALA A 368 -2.91 -6.83 -0.93
CA ALA A 368 -3.36 -6.80 0.45
C ALA A 368 -4.39 -5.68 0.76
N ILE A 369 -4.45 -4.59 0.04
CA ILE A 369 -5.35 -3.46 0.27
C ILE A 369 -6.32 -3.26 -0.90
N ILE A 370 -5.79 -3.23 -2.13
CA ILE A 370 -6.55 -2.96 -3.34
C ILE A 370 -6.68 -4.25 -4.15
N THR A 371 -7.89 -4.64 -4.49
CA THR A 371 -8.11 -5.81 -5.33
C THR A 371 -7.59 -5.57 -6.74
N LEU A 372 -7.12 -6.63 -7.41
CA LEU A 372 -6.63 -6.52 -8.78
C LEU A 372 -7.72 -5.97 -9.73
N ASN A 373 -8.98 -6.37 -9.51
CA ASN A 373 -10.10 -5.81 -10.26
C ASN A 373 -10.24 -4.30 -10.06
N ALA A 374 -10.19 -3.81 -8.82
CA ALA A 374 -10.29 -2.38 -8.52
C ALA A 374 -9.10 -1.58 -9.10
N SER A 375 -7.91 -2.15 -9.06
CA SER A 375 -6.69 -1.51 -9.58
C SER A 375 -6.70 -1.43 -11.10
N THR A 376 -7.17 -2.46 -11.80
CA THR A 376 -6.96 -2.62 -13.25
C THR A 376 -8.23 -2.70 -14.08
N GLY A 377 -9.39 -3.00 -13.49
CA GLY A 377 -10.62 -3.36 -14.21
C GLY A 377 -10.65 -4.82 -14.72
N ALA A 378 -9.62 -5.61 -14.43
CA ALA A 378 -9.52 -6.99 -14.88
C ALA A 378 -10.61 -7.88 -14.29
N THR A 379 -11.09 -8.86 -15.06
CA THR A 379 -11.91 -9.95 -14.54
C THR A 379 -11.03 -10.91 -13.75
N CYS A 380 -11.39 -11.19 -12.50
CA CYS A 380 -10.62 -12.06 -11.61
C CYS A 380 -11.44 -13.26 -11.14
N ALA A 381 -10.80 -14.41 -11.00
CA ALA A 381 -11.32 -15.51 -10.19
C ALA A 381 -11.21 -15.15 -8.70
N PRO A 382 -12.00 -15.76 -7.81
CA PRO A 382 -11.82 -15.61 -6.37
C PRO A 382 -10.39 -15.99 -5.94
N TYR A 383 -9.91 -15.38 -4.88
CA TYR A 383 -8.57 -15.65 -4.36
C TYR A 383 -8.34 -17.16 -4.13
N GLY A 384 -7.22 -17.68 -4.65
CA GLY A 384 -6.90 -19.10 -4.59
C GLY A 384 -7.64 -19.99 -5.58
N GLU A 385 -8.57 -19.44 -6.37
CA GLU A 385 -9.31 -20.15 -7.42
C GLU A 385 -8.77 -19.80 -8.81
N ARG A 386 -9.24 -20.54 -9.81
CA ARG A 386 -8.93 -20.29 -11.22
C ARG A 386 -10.18 -20.41 -12.07
N PHE A 387 -10.14 -19.82 -13.25
CA PHE A 387 -11.18 -20.00 -14.24
C PHE A 387 -11.34 -21.47 -14.64
N ALA A 388 -12.54 -21.86 -15.00
CA ALA A 388 -12.84 -23.21 -15.46
C ALA A 388 -12.02 -23.60 -16.69
N ASP A 389 -11.75 -24.92 -16.84
CA ASP A 389 -11.07 -25.44 -18.01
C ASP A 389 -11.81 -25.03 -19.31
N GLY A 390 -11.09 -24.48 -20.26
CA GLY A 390 -11.64 -23.98 -21.50
C GLY A 390 -12.19 -22.54 -21.43
N TYR A 391 -11.90 -21.80 -20.35
CA TYR A 391 -12.20 -20.38 -20.29
C TYR A 391 -11.65 -19.63 -21.48
N VAL A 392 -12.45 -18.74 -22.04
CA VAL A 392 -12.08 -17.85 -23.14
C VAL A 392 -12.14 -16.43 -22.61
N GLN A 393 -11.08 -15.65 -22.82
CA GLN A 393 -11.05 -14.24 -22.42
C GLN A 393 -12.29 -13.48 -22.93
N VAL A 394 -12.71 -12.49 -22.15
CA VAL A 394 -13.97 -11.77 -22.39
C VAL A 394 -13.89 -10.94 -23.66
N ASN A 395 -12.82 -10.17 -23.84
CA ASN A 395 -12.65 -9.30 -25.00
C ASN A 395 -11.60 -9.86 -25.97
N ASP A 396 -11.82 -9.65 -27.27
CA ASP A 396 -10.80 -9.89 -28.27
C ASP A 396 -9.74 -8.77 -28.19
N CYS A 397 -8.48 -9.15 -28.08
CA CYS A 397 -7.33 -8.26 -28.04
C CYS A 397 -6.42 -8.56 -29.24
N ASP A 398 -6.94 -8.45 -30.45
CA ASP A 398 -6.22 -8.74 -31.71
C ASP A 398 -5.59 -10.15 -31.74
N GLY A 399 -6.30 -11.13 -31.16
CA GLY A 399 -5.85 -12.50 -31.05
C GLY A 399 -4.76 -12.74 -30.00
N LYS A 400 -4.40 -11.74 -29.19
CA LYS A 400 -3.44 -11.86 -28.10
C LYS A 400 -4.11 -12.45 -26.86
N ASN A 401 -3.45 -13.39 -26.20
CA ASN A 401 -3.92 -13.94 -24.94
C ASN A 401 -3.64 -12.97 -23.79
N LYS A 402 -4.68 -12.61 -23.05
CA LYS A 402 -4.65 -11.73 -21.88
C LYS A 402 -4.99 -12.46 -20.58
N VAL A 403 -5.21 -13.75 -20.65
CA VAL A 403 -5.46 -14.57 -19.46
C VAL A 403 -4.11 -14.91 -18.84
N SER A 404 -4.02 -14.71 -17.52
CA SER A 404 -2.82 -15.03 -16.76
C SER A 404 -2.45 -16.52 -16.87
N PRO A 405 -1.17 -16.87 -16.76
CA PRO A 405 -0.71 -18.26 -16.81
C PRO A 405 -1.37 -19.17 -15.76
N ASN A 406 -1.71 -18.63 -14.56
CA ASN A 406 -2.43 -19.34 -13.50
C ASN A 406 -3.95 -19.44 -13.74
N MET A 407 -4.44 -18.87 -14.85
CA MET A 407 -5.87 -18.84 -15.17
C MET A 407 -6.75 -18.14 -14.10
N ALA A 408 -6.20 -17.18 -13.39
CA ALA A 408 -6.88 -16.46 -12.33
C ALA A 408 -7.31 -15.04 -12.74
N TYR A 409 -6.67 -14.46 -13.76
CA TYR A 409 -6.91 -13.09 -14.21
C TYR A 409 -7.10 -13.03 -15.70
N ASP A 410 -8.07 -12.22 -16.14
CA ASP A 410 -8.30 -11.89 -17.55
C ASP A 410 -8.15 -10.38 -17.75
N LEU A 411 -6.98 -9.97 -18.24
CA LEU A 411 -6.67 -8.57 -18.50
C LEU A 411 -7.28 -8.04 -19.81
N SER A 412 -8.01 -8.86 -20.54
CA SER A 412 -8.74 -8.36 -21.72
C SER A 412 -9.83 -7.35 -21.32
N THR A 413 -10.26 -7.36 -20.07
CA THR A 413 -11.24 -6.41 -19.51
C THR A 413 -10.58 -5.24 -18.75
N ALA A 414 -9.24 -5.22 -18.65
CA ALA A 414 -8.52 -4.16 -17.94
C ALA A 414 -8.76 -2.78 -18.58
N TYR A 415 -8.58 -1.72 -17.82
CA TYR A 415 -8.66 -0.34 -18.34
C TYR A 415 -7.69 -0.11 -19.50
N LEU A 416 -6.48 -0.67 -19.39
CA LEU A 416 -5.40 -0.60 -20.37
C LEU A 416 -4.82 -2.00 -20.58
N PRO A 417 -5.42 -2.85 -21.44
CA PRO A 417 -5.03 -4.26 -21.57
C PRO A 417 -3.58 -4.48 -21.99
N ASP A 418 -3.02 -3.60 -22.83
CA ASP A 418 -1.67 -3.72 -23.36
C ASP A 418 -0.61 -3.00 -22.53
N ASP A 419 -1.03 -2.19 -21.54
CA ASP A 419 -0.14 -1.34 -20.72
C ASP A 419 -0.33 -1.56 -19.23
N THR A 420 -0.85 -2.74 -18.86
CA THR A 420 -1.02 -3.18 -17.49
C THR A 420 -0.08 -4.34 -17.18
N TRP A 421 0.79 -4.17 -16.18
CA TRP A 421 1.63 -5.21 -15.61
C TRP A 421 1.04 -5.69 -14.30
N VAL A 422 0.99 -7.02 -14.11
CA VAL A 422 0.51 -7.66 -12.89
C VAL A 422 1.66 -8.40 -12.22
N ILE A 423 1.93 -8.04 -10.97
CA ILE A 423 3.04 -8.58 -10.18
C ILE A 423 2.46 -9.42 -9.05
N SER A 424 2.54 -10.73 -9.19
CA SER A 424 2.12 -11.68 -8.15
C SER A 424 3.01 -11.57 -6.91
N GLY A 425 2.41 -11.47 -5.74
CA GLY A 425 3.11 -11.33 -4.46
C GLY A 425 3.62 -9.91 -4.16
N LEU A 426 3.27 -8.91 -4.96
CA LEU A 426 3.58 -7.52 -4.67
C LEU A 426 2.61 -6.96 -3.63
N TYR A 427 3.11 -6.68 -2.44
CA TYR A 427 2.37 -6.01 -1.38
C TYR A 427 2.29 -4.50 -1.61
N HIS A 428 1.20 -3.90 -1.14
CA HIS A 428 0.89 -2.48 -1.31
C HIS A 428 2.04 -1.54 -0.93
N GLY A 429 2.71 -1.79 0.19
CA GLY A 429 3.85 -0.99 0.66
C GLY A 429 5.22 -1.39 0.07
N MET A 430 5.29 -2.30 -0.93
CA MET A 430 6.56 -2.88 -1.39
C MET A 430 6.94 -2.51 -2.82
N VAL A 431 6.18 -1.62 -3.45
CA VAL A 431 6.35 -1.20 -4.85
C VAL A 431 7.78 -0.78 -5.17
N TYR A 432 8.40 -0.03 -4.28
CA TYR A 432 9.77 0.48 -4.45
C TYR A 432 10.86 -0.55 -4.14
N LYS A 433 10.53 -1.65 -3.44
CA LYS A 433 11.51 -2.68 -3.03
C LYS A 433 11.69 -3.76 -4.09
N ASP A 434 10.70 -3.97 -4.96
CA ASP A 434 10.81 -4.92 -6.06
C ASP A 434 11.51 -4.29 -7.26
N ASP A 435 12.66 -4.84 -7.63
CA ASP A 435 13.51 -4.30 -8.70
C ASP A 435 12.79 -4.27 -10.05
N PHE A 436 12.02 -5.32 -10.37
CA PHE A 436 11.26 -5.40 -11.61
C PHE A 436 10.18 -4.32 -11.67
N THR A 437 9.39 -4.20 -10.61
CA THR A 437 8.34 -3.18 -10.48
C THR A 437 8.92 -1.77 -10.60
N ARG A 438 10.02 -1.51 -9.89
CA ARG A 438 10.70 -0.22 -9.93
C ARG A 438 11.21 0.13 -11.33
N GLU A 439 11.78 -0.84 -12.07
CA GLU A 439 12.23 -0.61 -13.44
C GLU A 439 11.08 -0.28 -14.39
N ILE A 440 9.92 -0.97 -14.29
CA ILE A 440 8.74 -0.62 -15.11
C ILE A 440 8.28 0.80 -14.79
N ILE A 441 8.22 1.18 -13.51
CA ILE A 441 7.82 2.53 -13.09
C ILE A 441 8.76 3.58 -13.69
N ILE A 442 10.07 3.42 -13.49
CA ILE A 442 11.05 4.39 -13.99
C ILE A 442 10.97 4.51 -15.52
N ASN A 443 10.93 3.38 -16.22
CA ASN A 443 10.80 3.39 -17.69
C ASN A 443 9.49 4.03 -18.15
N GLY A 444 8.37 3.72 -17.50
CA GLY A 444 7.08 4.29 -17.85
C GLY A 444 7.01 5.80 -17.67
N VAL A 445 7.64 6.33 -16.59
CA VAL A 445 7.71 7.77 -16.35
C VAL A 445 8.64 8.47 -17.34
N LEU A 446 9.78 7.86 -17.68
CA LEU A 446 10.80 8.44 -18.55
C LEU A 446 10.58 8.13 -20.04
N ASN A 447 9.71 7.16 -20.35
CA ASN A 447 9.49 6.61 -21.68
C ASN A 447 10.78 6.14 -22.38
N ASP A 448 11.63 5.41 -21.60
CA ASP A 448 12.99 5.09 -22.02
C ASP A 448 13.09 3.77 -22.82
N LYS A 449 12.34 2.71 -22.43
CA LYS A 449 12.61 1.35 -22.98
C LYS A 449 11.40 0.56 -23.45
N TYR A 450 10.22 0.80 -22.91
CA TYR A 450 9.03 -0.02 -23.17
C TYR A 450 7.83 0.83 -23.51
N GLU A 451 7.23 0.55 -24.65
CA GLU A 451 5.96 1.16 -25.04
C GLU A 451 4.76 0.41 -24.42
N ASN A 452 4.86 -0.92 -24.27
CA ASN A 452 3.79 -1.78 -23.78
C ASN A 452 4.32 -3.15 -23.33
N VAL A 453 3.45 -4.03 -22.85
CA VAL A 453 3.79 -5.38 -22.34
C VAL A 453 4.41 -6.33 -23.38
N TYR A 454 4.48 -5.96 -24.65
CA TYR A 454 5.09 -6.76 -25.71
C TYR A 454 6.44 -6.21 -26.17
N SER A 455 6.85 -5.06 -25.69
CA SER A 455 8.06 -4.36 -26.14
C SER A 455 9.34 -5.10 -25.76
N SER A 456 9.33 -5.84 -24.66
CA SER A 456 10.48 -6.63 -24.22
C SER A 456 10.06 -7.95 -23.56
N PRO A 457 10.72 -9.07 -23.92
CA PRO A 457 10.50 -10.34 -23.26
C PRO A 457 11.01 -10.35 -21.80
N ASP A 458 11.88 -9.40 -21.42
CA ASP A 458 12.41 -9.30 -20.06
C ASP A 458 11.39 -8.67 -19.11
N TYR A 459 10.34 -8.04 -19.65
CA TYR A 459 9.26 -7.40 -18.89
C TYR A 459 7.88 -7.95 -19.27
N PRO A 460 7.63 -9.22 -19.00
CA PRO A 460 6.37 -9.86 -19.32
C PRO A 460 5.20 -9.25 -18.54
N GLN A 461 4.01 -9.29 -19.11
CA GLN A 461 2.78 -8.75 -18.53
C GLN A 461 2.48 -9.32 -17.14
N PHE A 462 2.75 -10.60 -16.94
CA PHE A 462 2.57 -11.30 -15.66
C PHE A 462 3.95 -11.65 -15.10
N HIS A 463 4.24 -11.16 -13.93
CA HIS A 463 5.51 -11.35 -13.26
C HIS A 463 5.31 -11.73 -11.79
N TYR A 464 6.38 -12.14 -11.12
CA TYR A 464 6.42 -12.43 -9.69
C TYR A 464 7.46 -11.55 -9.03
N THR A 465 7.21 -11.18 -7.77
CA THR A 465 8.22 -10.47 -6.98
C THR A 465 9.53 -11.24 -6.97
N SER A 466 10.62 -10.54 -7.17
CA SER A 466 11.96 -11.11 -7.35
C SER A 466 12.62 -11.59 -6.06
N ASN A 467 11.93 -11.49 -4.91
CA ASN A 467 12.51 -11.92 -3.64
C ASN A 467 12.52 -13.45 -3.53
N PRO A 468 13.70 -14.14 -3.55
CA PRO A 468 13.80 -15.59 -3.49
C PRO A 468 13.22 -16.18 -2.19
N SER A 469 13.15 -15.40 -1.11
CA SER A 469 12.50 -15.82 0.12
C SER A 469 10.99 -16.00 -0.03
N ASP A 470 10.40 -15.46 -1.09
CA ASP A 470 8.97 -15.49 -1.36
C ASP A 470 8.54 -16.57 -2.38
N ALA A 471 9.34 -17.60 -2.56
CA ALA A 471 9.06 -18.67 -3.52
C ALA A 471 7.78 -19.47 -3.20
N VAL A 472 7.30 -19.41 -1.96
CA VAL A 472 6.07 -20.07 -1.53
C VAL A 472 5.23 -19.11 -0.71
N HIS A 473 3.95 -19.01 -1.05
CA HIS A 473 2.92 -18.34 -0.26
C HIS A 473 2.05 -19.35 0.44
N ALA A 474 1.63 -19.07 1.68
CA ALA A 474 0.62 -19.85 2.37
C ALA A 474 -0.39 -18.91 3.05
N ALA A 475 -1.66 -19.24 2.97
CA ALA A 475 -2.75 -18.54 3.64
C ALA A 475 -3.86 -19.53 3.98
N PHE A 476 -4.66 -19.23 5.01
CA PHE A 476 -5.92 -19.93 5.20
C PHE A 476 -6.94 -19.43 4.18
N ASP A 477 -7.71 -20.34 3.57
CA ASP A 477 -8.71 -20.02 2.54
C ASP A 477 -9.89 -19.20 3.07
N LYS A 478 -10.14 -19.29 4.38
CA LYS A 478 -11.12 -18.50 5.09
C LYS A 478 -10.47 -17.81 6.26
N SER A 479 -10.15 -16.55 6.11
CA SER A 479 -9.93 -15.64 7.23
C SER A 479 -11.31 -15.25 7.76
N VAL A 480 -11.97 -16.16 8.46
CA VAL A 480 -13.30 -15.86 8.98
C VAL A 480 -13.16 -15.15 10.31
N GLU A 481 -13.72 -13.94 10.38
CA GLU A 481 -14.21 -13.26 11.59
C GLU A 481 -13.83 -13.91 12.93
N GLY A 482 -12.53 -13.93 13.26
CA GLY A 482 -12.04 -14.45 14.53
C GLY A 482 -12.19 -15.95 14.82
N PHE A 483 -12.78 -16.73 13.93
CA PHE A 483 -13.06 -18.14 14.17
C PHE A 483 -12.56 -19.00 13.01
N LEU A 484 -11.38 -19.61 13.19
CA LEU A 484 -10.99 -20.75 12.37
C LEU A 484 -11.63 -22.00 12.97
N THR A 485 -12.57 -22.60 12.27
CA THR A 485 -13.00 -23.99 12.57
C THR A 485 -12.19 -24.91 11.69
N ALA A 486 -11.50 -25.89 12.29
CA ALA A 486 -10.69 -26.85 11.55
C ALA A 486 -11.49 -27.64 10.49
N GLU A 487 -12.83 -27.73 10.66
CA GLU A 487 -13.73 -28.46 9.76
C GLU A 487 -13.98 -27.72 8.43
N ASP A 488 -13.83 -26.39 8.40
CA ASP A 488 -14.23 -25.56 7.25
C ASP A 488 -13.07 -24.75 6.64
N THR A 489 -11.89 -24.77 7.27
CA THR A 489 -10.74 -23.96 6.85
C THR A 489 -9.66 -24.84 6.27
N LYS A 490 -9.06 -24.44 5.16
CA LYS A 490 -7.93 -25.09 4.53
C LYS A 490 -6.71 -24.18 4.54
N LEU A 491 -5.53 -24.77 4.61
CA LEU A 491 -4.31 -24.06 4.32
C LEU A 491 -4.04 -24.18 2.82
N VAL A 492 -3.99 -23.04 2.14
CA VAL A 492 -3.64 -22.95 0.71
C VAL A 492 -2.16 -22.59 0.60
N ILE A 493 -1.37 -23.43 -0.05
CA ILE A 493 0.05 -23.16 -0.35
C ILE A 493 0.19 -22.98 -1.85
N LYS A 494 0.75 -21.86 -2.29
CA LYS A 494 1.01 -21.53 -3.69
C LYS A 494 2.51 -21.44 -3.96
N ASN A 495 2.95 -22.02 -5.07
CA ASN A 495 4.28 -21.76 -5.61
C ASN A 495 4.25 -20.43 -6.37
N VAL A 496 4.92 -19.42 -5.84
CA VAL A 496 5.05 -18.08 -6.46
C VAL A 496 6.45 -17.88 -7.07
N CYS A 497 7.26 -18.94 -7.16
CA CYS A 497 8.54 -18.88 -7.85
C CYS A 497 8.33 -18.78 -9.36
N LYS A 498 9.08 -17.91 -10.00
CA LYS A 498 8.97 -17.63 -11.43
C LYS A 498 9.49 -18.76 -12.33
N GLU A 499 10.49 -19.50 -11.87
CA GLU A 499 11.29 -20.37 -12.74
C GLU A 499 11.23 -21.85 -12.33
N ASP A 500 11.06 -22.12 -11.04
CA ASP A 500 11.22 -23.45 -10.49
C ASP A 500 9.93 -24.05 -9.93
N LYS A 501 9.81 -25.37 -10.09
CA LYS A 501 8.82 -26.14 -9.35
C LYS A 501 9.24 -26.24 -7.90
N MET A 502 8.31 -26.07 -6.98
CA MET A 502 8.54 -26.16 -5.54
C MET A 502 7.99 -27.47 -4.99
N LYS A 503 8.85 -28.22 -4.31
CA LYS A 503 8.47 -29.42 -3.58
C LYS A 503 8.21 -29.01 -2.13
N ILE A 504 6.99 -29.21 -1.66
CA ILE A 504 6.63 -28.96 -0.26
C ILE A 504 7.05 -30.17 0.57
N LEU A 505 7.91 -29.94 1.56
CA LEU A 505 8.52 -31.00 2.38
C LEU A 505 7.77 -31.18 3.69
N ALA A 506 7.41 -30.10 4.34
CA ALA A 506 6.72 -30.08 5.62
C ALA A 506 5.88 -28.81 5.80
N VAL A 507 4.89 -28.91 6.65
CA VAL A 507 4.19 -27.77 7.23
C VAL A 507 4.08 -28.05 8.72
N ASP A 508 4.76 -27.24 9.51
CA ASP A 508 4.81 -27.35 10.96
C ASP A 508 4.06 -26.18 11.57
N PHE A 509 3.17 -26.48 12.53
CA PHE A 509 2.45 -25.46 13.27
C PHE A 509 3.06 -25.33 14.66
N ASP A 510 3.23 -24.10 15.13
CA ASP A 510 3.53 -23.78 16.50
C ASP A 510 2.37 -22.99 17.12
N GLY A 511 2.25 -23.07 18.45
CA GLY A 511 1.17 -22.44 19.18
C GLY A 511 -0.16 -23.22 19.20
N CYS A 512 -0.32 -24.36 18.50
CA CYS A 512 -1.56 -25.15 18.46
C CYS A 512 -1.31 -26.63 18.15
N ASP A 513 -2.38 -27.44 18.20
CA ASP A 513 -2.34 -28.85 17.83
C ASP A 513 -2.73 -29.11 16.36
N LEU A 514 -2.74 -28.07 15.52
CA LEU A 514 -3.07 -28.18 14.11
C LEU A 514 -2.00 -28.96 13.33
N LYS A 515 -2.44 -29.70 12.33
CA LYS A 515 -1.61 -30.44 11.39
C LYS A 515 -2.28 -30.42 10.02
N VAL A 516 -1.48 -30.60 8.98
CA VAL A 516 -1.94 -30.88 7.63
C VAL A 516 -1.44 -32.24 7.15
N ASN A 517 -2.21 -32.86 6.27
CA ASN A 517 -1.79 -34.11 5.62
C ASN A 517 -1.31 -33.82 4.20
N LEU A 518 0.00 -33.74 4.01
CA LEU A 518 0.62 -33.46 2.72
C LEU A 518 0.44 -34.61 1.70
N LYS A 519 -0.08 -35.79 2.11
CA LYS A 519 -0.17 -36.97 1.23
C LYS A 519 1.12 -37.21 0.43
N GLY A 520 2.27 -37.18 1.12
CA GLY A 520 3.61 -37.26 0.55
C GLY A 520 4.28 -35.88 0.51
N THR A 521 5.08 -35.66 -0.53
CA THR A 521 5.76 -34.36 -0.74
C THR A 521 5.30 -33.79 -2.10
N PRO A 522 4.19 -33.04 -2.14
CA PRO A 522 3.65 -32.53 -3.39
C PRO A 522 4.67 -31.62 -4.07
N ILE A 523 4.68 -31.67 -5.40
CA ILE A 523 5.46 -30.77 -6.25
C ILE A 523 4.48 -29.83 -6.92
N LEU A 524 4.60 -28.55 -6.63
CA LEU A 524 3.82 -27.50 -7.24
C LEU A 524 4.57 -26.94 -8.45
N ASN A 525 3.94 -26.95 -9.61
CA ASN A 525 4.45 -26.22 -10.77
C ASN A 525 4.48 -24.73 -10.45
N VAL A 526 5.14 -23.96 -11.30
CA VAL A 526 5.05 -22.49 -11.24
C VAL A 526 3.56 -22.11 -11.19
N GLU A 527 3.19 -21.30 -10.20
CA GLU A 527 1.82 -20.78 -9.96
C GLU A 527 0.79 -21.81 -9.46
N GLU A 528 1.15 -23.05 -9.33
CA GLU A 528 0.24 -24.07 -8.83
C GLU A 528 0.02 -23.91 -7.32
N SER A 529 -1.22 -24.10 -6.90
CA SER A 529 -1.63 -24.13 -5.50
C SER A 529 -2.06 -25.52 -5.07
N ILE A 530 -1.91 -25.79 -3.78
CA ILE A 530 -2.47 -26.97 -3.12
C ILE A 530 -3.29 -26.53 -1.90
N GLU A 531 -4.48 -27.12 -1.77
CA GLU A 531 -5.34 -26.94 -0.60
C GLU A 531 -5.11 -28.11 0.37
N LEU A 532 -4.82 -27.80 1.60
CA LEU A 532 -4.57 -28.76 2.66
C LEU A 532 -5.62 -28.65 3.75
N GLU A 533 -6.34 -29.74 4.01
CA GLU A 533 -7.28 -29.80 5.12
C GLU A 533 -6.55 -29.77 6.46
N LEU A 534 -7.04 -28.95 7.38
CA LEU A 534 -6.54 -28.87 8.74
C LEU A 534 -7.04 -30.03 9.57
N ILE A 535 -6.16 -30.62 10.37
CA ILE A 535 -6.46 -31.71 11.28
C ILE A 535 -6.07 -31.26 12.69
N GLY A 536 -6.95 -31.38 13.64
CA GLY A 536 -6.69 -31.02 15.03
C GLY A 536 -7.71 -30.03 15.58
N ASN A 537 -7.43 -29.53 16.76
CA ASN A 537 -8.29 -28.56 17.42
C ASN A 537 -7.62 -27.20 17.44
N ILE A 538 -8.40 -26.18 17.13
CA ILE A 538 -8.03 -24.81 17.44
C ILE A 538 -8.21 -24.60 18.94
N PRO A 539 -7.32 -23.83 19.60
CA PRO A 539 -7.41 -23.60 21.04
C PRO A 539 -8.80 -23.19 21.49
N GLU A 540 -9.29 -23.80 22.57
CA GLU A 540 -10.70 -23.70 22.99
C GLU A 540 -11.10 -22.34 23.57
N ALA A 541 -10.18 -21.49 23.96
CA ALA A 541 -10.51 -20.17 24.51
C ALA A 541 -9.34 -19.20 24.43
N GLY A 542 -9.65 -17.93 24.19
CA GLY A 542 -8.73 -16.80 24.21
C GLY A 542 -8.06 -16.52 22.87
N ARG A 543 -7.23 -15.51 22.89
CA ARG A 543 -6.40 -15.08 21.75
C ARG A 543 -5.12 -15.93 21.71
N LYS A 544 -4.79 -16.51 20.58
CA LYS A 544 -3.57 -17.29 20.44
C LYS A 544 -2.91 -17.06 19.08
N LEU A 545 -1.63 -16.73 19.10
CA LEU A 545 -0.80 -16.71 17.92
C LEU A 545 -0.49 -18.14 17.48
N ILE A 546 -0.74 -18.45 16.23
CA ILE A 546 -0.40 -19.70 15.57
C ILE A 546 0.58 -19.36 14.46
N THR A 547 1.69 -20.08 14.39
CA THR A 547 2.60 -19.97 13.27
C THR A 547 2.56 -21.25 12.44
N ALA A 548 2.56 -21.10 11.12
CA ALA A 548 2.71 -22.20 10.16
C ALA A 548 4.03 -22.00 9.41
N THR A 549 4.97 -22.92 9.60
CA THR A 549 6.23 -22.91 8.86
C THR A 549 6.17 -23.90 7.72
N VAL A 550 6.20 -23.38 6.49
CA VAL A 550 6.26 -24.20 5.27
C VAL A 550 7.73 -24.42 4.90
N THR A 551 8.16 -25.68 4.89
CA THR A 551 9.48 -26.07 4.40
C THR A 551 9.37 -26.60 2.98
N TYR A 552 10.15 -26.03 2.06
CA TYR A 552 10.11 -26.35 0.64
C TYR A 552 11.51 -26.42 0.03
N MET A 553 11.62 -27.02 -1.14
CA MET A 553 12.84 -26.99 -1.95
C MET A 553 12.49 -26.82 -3.42
N SER A 554 13.35 -26.13 -4.16
CA SER A 554 13.28 -26.09 -5.62
C SER A 554 13.56 -27.48 -6.20
N VAL A 555 12.82 -27.87 -7.22
CA VAL A 555 13.08 -29.10 -8.01
C VAL A 555 14.07 -28.81 -9.13
N GLY A 556 14.35 -27.51 -9.41
CA GLY A 556 15.41 -27.06 -10.30
C GLY A 556 16.72 -26.81 -9.56
N SER A 557 17.52 -25.89 -10.07
CA SER A 557 18.87 -25.63 -9.55
C SER A 557 19.03 -24.36 -8.75
N VAL A 558 17.98 -23.56 -8.61
CA VAL A 558 18.14 -22.15 -8.19
C VAL A 558 17.98 -21.96 -6.68
N THR A 559 17.03 -22.63 -6.05
CA THR A 559 16.80 -22.48 -4.60
C THR A 559 16.89 -23.83 -3.90
N PRO A 560 17.94 -24.12 -3.14
CA PRO A 560 18.16 -25.45 -2.61
C PRO A 560 17.12 -25.86 -1.56
N LEU A 561 16.95 -25.10 -0.50
CA LEU A 561 16.00 -25.37 0.58
C LEU A 561 15.55 -24.02 1.17
N GLY A 562 14.25 -23.85 1.29
CA GLY A 562 13.66 -22.67 1.89
C GLY A 562 12.71 -23.04 3.03
N GLN A 563 12.57 -22.11 3.94
CA GLN A 563 11.51 -22.13 4.96
C GLN A 563 10.87 -20.77 4.99
N ARG A 564 9.55 -20.78 5.09
CA ARG A 564 8.80 -19.56 5.32
C ARG A 564 7.77 -19.77 6.42
N THR A 565 7.78 -18.88 7.39
CA THR A 565 6.86 -18.90 8.52
C THR A 565 5.77 -17.87 8.27
N PHE A 566 4.54 -18.33 8.39
CA PHE A 566 3.34 -17.49 8.31
C PHE A 566 2.71 -17.45 9.69
N SER A 567 2.35 -16.27 10.15
CA SER A 567 1.78 -16.08 11.48
C SER A 567 0.31 -15.73 11.39
N TYR A 568 -0.50 -16.36 12.23
CA TYR A 568 -1.94 -16.14 12.29
C TYR A 568 -2.36 -16.01 13.74
N THR A 569 -3.28 -15.11 14.01
CA THR A 569 -3.91 -15.05 15.32
C THR A 569 -5.28 -15.65 15.28
N VAL A 570 -5.55 -16.56 16.19
CA VAL A 570 -6.82 -17.24 16.31
C VAL A 570 -7.51 -16.78 17.58
N TYR A 571 -8.77 -16.38 17.42
CA TYR A 571 -9.63 -16.03 18.53
C TYR A 571 -10.64 -17.14 18.77
N ASN A 572 -10.88 -17.49 20.02
CA ASN A 572 -11.94 -18.39 20.40
C ASN A 572 -12.67 -17.84 21.63
N GLY A 573 -13.93 -17.47 21.47
CA GLY A 573 -14.82 -17.01 22.55
C GLY A 573 -15.22 -15.54 22.48
N ASN A 574 -16.43 -15.26 22.97
CA ASN A 574 -17.07 -13.93 22.91
C ASN A 574 -16.62 -12.97 24.01
N ASP A 575 -15.83 -13.42 25.00
CA ASP A 575 -15.41 -12.62 26.15
C ASP A 575 -13.92 -12.76 26.36
N ILE A 576 -13.17 -11.79 25.87
CA ILE A 576 -11.78 -11.61 26.23
C ILE A 576 -11.76 -10.76 27.49
N GLU A 577 -11.80 -11.39 28.68
CA GLU A 577 -11.34 -10.74 29.89
C GLU A 577 -9.81 -10.60 29.77
N TYR A 578 -9.37 -9.40 29.50
CA TYR A 578 -7.97 -9.06 29.46
C TYR A 578 -7.39 -9.06 30.88
N ASN A 579 -6.80 -10.16 31.28
CA ASN A 579 -6.05 -10.24 32.55
C ASN A 579 -4.61 -9.77 32.28
N GLY A 580 -4.38 -8.45 32.32
CA GLY A 580 -3.16 -7.71 32.05
C GLY A 580 -1.83 -8.24 32.58
N GLY A 581 -1.44 -9.40 32.18
CA GLY A 581 -0.14 -9.98 32.45
C GLY A 581 0.62 -10.21 31.14
N TYR A 582 1.28 -9.17 30.65
CA TYR A 582 2.27 -9.35 29.58
C TYR A 582 3.52 -10.03 30.16
N GLU A 583 3.90 -11.19 29.64
CA GLU A 583 5.23 -11.71 29.88
C GLU A 583 6.26 -10.82 29.17
N LYS A 584 7.35 -10.53 29.86
CA LYS A 584 8.40 -9.65 29.40
C LYS A 584 9.02 -10.15 28.09
N ALA A 585 8.81 -9.43 27.01
CA ALA A 585 9.63 -9.59 25.83
C ALA A 585 11.03 -8.99 26.05
N ASP A 586 12.03 -9.59 25.45
CA ASP A 586 13.38 -9.01 25.40
C ASP A 586 13.35 -7.76 24.53
N MET A 587 13.58 -6.61 25.13
CA MET A 587 13.51 -5.30 24.49
C MET A 587 14.79 -4.97 23.70
N PRO A 588 14.71 -4.16 22.62
CA PRO A 588 15.89 -3.71 21.90
C PRO A 588 16.89 -2.98 22.81
N ALA A 589 18.17 -3.26 22.64
CA ALA A 589 19.28 -2.89 23.53
C ALA A 589 19.48 -1.39 23.89
N GLY A 590 18.69 -0.48 23.31
CA GLY A 590 18.75 0.96 23.64
C GLY A 590 17.68 1.47 24.60
N ALA A 591 16.55 0.76 24.71
CA ALA A 591 15.41 1.17 25.53
C ALA A 591 15.50 0.66 26.96
N GLU A 592 16.19 -0.46 27.19
CA GLU A 592 16.40 -1.04 28.53
C GLU A 592 17.04 -0.07 29.52
N SER A 593 17.96 0.79 29.07
CA SER A 593 18.70 1.68 29.97
C SER A 593 17.86 2.79 30.63
N ILE A 594 16.73 3.18 30.03
CA ILE A 594 15.83 4.20 30.60
C ILE A 594 14.77 3.52 31.45
N LEU A 595 14.17 2.43 30.97
CA LEU A 595 13.14 1.69 31.68
C LEU A 595 13.67 0.99 32.94
N GLU A 596 14.91 0.51 32.95
CA GLU A 596 15.58 -0.04 34.14
C GLU A 596 15.73 0.98 35.27
N LYS A 597 15.76 2.27 34.99
CA LYS A 597 15.86 3.34 35.99
C LYS A 597 14.52 3.71 36.63
N ILE A 598 13.41 3.24 36.07
CA ILE A 598 12.08 3.47 36.61
C ILE A 598 11.78 2.41 37.66
N THR A 599 11.70 2.84 38.91
CA THR A 599 11.50 1.94 40.08
C THR A 599 10.02 1.70 40.40
N ASN A 600 9.10 2.54 39.91
CA ASN A 600 7.67 2.37 40.13
C ASN A 600 7.10 1.41 39.07
N PRO A 601 6.48 0.26 39.44
CA PRO A 601 6.02 -0.74 38.48
C PRO A 601 4.96 -0.20 37.49
N THR A 602 4.01 0.58 38.00
CA THR A 602 2.95 1.19 37.17
C THR A 602 3.52 2.16 36.14
N VAL A 603 4.47 3.03 36.58
CA VAL A 603 5.12 3.98 35.65
C VAL A 603 5.96 3.23 34.63
N LYS A 604 6.56 2.11 35.03
CA LYS A 604 7.36 1.27 34.15
C LYS A 604 6.48 0.62 33.06
N ALA A 605 5.36 0.00 33.46
CA ALA A 605 4.40 -0.59 32.51
C ALA A 605 3.85 0.45 31.53
N LEU A 606 3.44 1.62 32.03
CA LEU A 606 2.97 2.71 31.18
C LEU A 606 4.05 3.19 30.20
N ALA A 607 5.30 3.27 30.62
CA ALA A 607 6.40 3.66 29.76
C ALA A 607 6.69 2.60 28.67
N GLU A 608 6.49 1.33 28.98
CA GLU A 608 6.58 0.21 28.02
C GLU A 608 5.48 0.32 26.95
N TYR A 609 4.21 0.53 27.31
CA TYR A 609 3.11 0.76 26.37
C TYR A 609 3.32 1.98 25.48
N ILE A 610 3.73 3.09 26.06
CA ILE A 610 4.00 4.32 25.32
C ILE A 610 5.15 4.12 24.33
N LYS A 611 6.19 3.38 24.74
CA LYS A 611 7.29 3.05 23.84
C LYS A 611 6.79 2.24 22.63
N ILE A 612 5.96 1.23 22.84
CA ILE A 612 5.34 0.45 21.75
C ILE A 612 4.59 1.38 20.79
N LEU A 613 3.77 2.28 21.32
CA LEU A 613 3.03 3.24 20.51
C LEU A 613 3.98 4.19 19.75
N ILE A 614 5.05 4.66 20.39
CA ILE A 614 6.06 5.51 19.75
C ILE A 614 6.76 4.76 18.62
N ASP A 615 7.15 3.52 18.86
CA ASP A 615 7.83 2.69 17.86
C ASP A 615 6.90 2.43 16.65
N ILE A 616 5.64 2.08 16.90
CA ILE A 616 4.62 1.93 15.85
C ILE A 616 4.40 3.24 15.09
N VAL A 617 4.20 4.34 15.81
CA VAL A 617 3.98 5.67 15.22
C VAL A 617 5.20 6.17 14.45
N THR A 618 6.40 5.99 15.02
CA THR A 618 7.66 6.39 14.35
C THR A 618 7.88 5.57 13.09
N TYR A 619 7.55 4.29 13.16
CA TYR A 619 7.60 3.42 12.00
C TYR A 619 6.58 3.84 10.95
N TRP A 620 5.32 4.07 11.33
CA TRP A 620 4.27 4.58 10.46
C TRP A 620 4.65 5.91 9.81
N THR A 621 5.24 6.85 10.56
CA THR A 621 5.70 8.12 10.00
C THR A 621 6.85 7.96 9.02
N LYS A 622 7.80 7.09 9.30
CA LYS A 622 8.90 6.80 8.36
C LYS A 622 8.41 6.08 7.11
N THR A 623 7.39 5.25 7.24
CA THR A 623 6.89 4.42 6.16
C THR A 623 5.77 5.13 5.38
N VAL A 624 4.84 5.82 6.07
CA VAL A 624 3.76 6.60 5.42
C VAL A 624 4.29 7.91 4.83
N VAL A 625 5.38 8.48 5.34
CA VAL A 625 6.06 9.64 4.74
C VAL A 625 7.02 9.20 3.63
N SER A 626 7.40 7.92 3.57
CA SER A 626 8.17 7.32 2.48
C SER A 626 7.33 6.47 1.51
N ILE A 627 6.02 6.33 1.75
CA ILE A 627 5.00 5.83 0.83
C ILE A 627 4.25 7.01 0.25
#